data_bb9c1a1eb66a598e5640e07cf8f544d9
#
_entry.id   bb9c1a1eb66a598e5640e07cf8f544d9
#
_cell.length_a   1.000
_cell.length_b   1.000
_cell.length_c   1.000
_cell.angle_alpha   90.00
_cell.angle_beta   90.00
_cell.angle_gamma   90.00
#
_symmetry.space_group_name_H-M   'P 1'
#
loop_
_entity.id
_entity.type
_entity.pdbx_description
1 polymer ?
#
loop_
_entity_poly.entity_id
_entity_poly.type
_entity_poly.pdbx_seq_one_letter_code
_entity_poly.pdbx_strand_id
1 'polypeptide(L)'
;MRALAGLILLLTAACAGGPKAPAPPLGAVALAEGQIAGAPLALSRWEAAEPKAVILALHGFGDYAPSTFEKAAPYWARRRVTVYAYDQRGHGRNPDNRIWPGAEALIADAATITQAIRKAHPGLPLYLLGHSMGGGVALAAADAGADIDGLILAAPAVWGGREIALPYRAAAWAGALVLPDKRWTGEGIVTIQASDNIPVLRRMGRDPLIIGAPSSREFMGLIRIMDRAVEAAPGVTRPTLVLYGDKDEVTPSAPVDAAFDALGGDKTYRRYPDGWHLLFRDLQAETVWADVANWIEEQS
;
A
#
# COMPACT_ATOMS: atom_id res chain seq x y z
N MET A 1 27.97 -14.44 40.74
CA MET A 1 28.14 -13.04 40.30
C MET A 1 28.47 -12.92 38.80
N ARG A 2 29.17 -13.88 38.16
CA ARG A 2 29.47 -13.81 36.68
C ARG A 2 28.26 -14.03 35.76
N ALA A 3 27.24 -14.77 36.19
CA ALA A 3 26.02 -15.03 35.40
C ALA A 3 25.08 -13.79 35.32
N LEU A 4 25.07 -12.95 36.35
CA LEU A 4 24.24 -11.72 36.37
C LEU A 4 24.81 -10.63 35.47
N ALA A 5 26.15 -10.53 35.36
CA ALA A 5 26.81 -9.55 34.49
C ALA A 5 26.59 -9.86 32.99
N GLY A 6 26.54 -11.15 32.61
CA GLY A 6 26.24 -11.58 31.25
C GLY A 6 24.79 -11.28 30.82
N LEU A 7 23.83 -11.36 31.74
CA LEU A 7 22.45 -11.06 31.50
C LEU A 7 22.20 -9.56 31.34
N ILE A 8 22.91 -8.72 32.10
CA ILE A 8 22.83 -7.25 31.99
C ILE A 8 23.48 -6.76 30.68
N LEU A 9 24.57 -7.38 30.22
CA LEU A 9 25.17 -7.02 28.93
C LEU A 9 24.31 -7.42 27.74
N LEU A 10 23.57 -8.53 27.81
CA LEU A 10 22.58 -8.93 26.80
C LEU A 10 21.37 -7.99 26.76
N LEU A 11 20.92 -7.48 27.91
CA LEU A 11 19.83 -6.50 27.99
C LEU A 11 20.24 -5.11 27.49
N THR A 12 21.48 -4.70 27.68
CA THR A 12 21.99 -3.41 27.16
C THR A 12 22.25 -3.45 25.64
N ALA A 13 22.65 -4.59 25.09
CA ALA A 13 22.76 -4.76 23.62
C ALA A 13 21.38 -4.78 22.93
N ALA A 14 20.33 -5.29 23.61
CA ALA A 14 18.96 -5.25 23.10
C ALA A 14 18.37 -3.82 23.07
N CYS A 15 18.86 -2.90 23.91
CA CYS A 15 18.39 -1.50 23.90
C CYS A 15 18.95 -0.67 22.76
N ALA A 16 20.00 -1.10 22.04
CA ALA A 16 20.56 -0.38 20.90
C ALA A 16 19.75 -0.59 19.60
N GLY A 17 18.82 -1.56 19.58
CA GLY A 17 17.98 -1.92 18.42
C GLY A 17 16.48 -1.72 18.64
N GLY A 18 16.06 -0.93 19.63
CA GLY A 18 14.65 -0.60 19.86
C GLY A 18 13.97 -0.07 18.59
N PRO A 19 12.63 -0.16 18.50
CA PRO A 19 11.92 0.34 17.34
C PRO A 19 12.32 1.80 17.12
N LYS A 20 12.91 2.10 15.95
CA LYS A 20 13.18 3.51 15.58
C LYS A 20 11.84 4.26 15.68
N ALA A 21 11.87 5.46 16.22
CA ALA A 21 10.69 6.32 16.20
C ALA A 21 10.14 6.40 14.76
N PRO A 22 8.82 6.40 14.59
CA PRO A 22 8.23 6.59 13.27
C PRO A 22 8.78 7.87 12.63
N ALA A 23 8.94 7.86 11.32
CA ALA A 23 9.38 9.04 10.60
C ALA A 23 8.40 10.20 10.85
N PRO A 24 8.87 11.44 10.97
CA PRO A 24 7.98 12.58 11.19
C PRO A 24 7.02 12.73 10.00
N PRO A 25 5.81 13.30 10.24
CA PRO A 25 4.89 13.66 9.17
C PRO A 25 5.56 14.57 8.13
N LEU A 26 5.09 14.51 6.88
CA LEU A 26 5.50 15.48 5.88
C LEU A 26 5.04 16.88 6.30
N GLY A 27 5.89 17.86 6.07
CA GLY A 27 5.51 19.28 6.15
C GLY A 27 4.63 19.69 4.96
N ALA A 28 4.62 20.99 4.64
CA ALA A 28 3.97 21.47 3.43
C ALA A 28 4.66 20.90 2.19
N VAL A 29 3.87 20.26 1.31
CA VAL A 29 4.35 19.66 0.06
C VAL A 29 3.69 20.31 -1.15
N ALA A 30 4.36 20.23 -2.31
CA ALA A 30 3.81 20.62 -3.59
C ALA A 30 4.18 19.57 -4.65
N LEU A 31 3.40 19.53 -5.72
CA LEU A 31 3.68 18.64 -6.85
C LEU A 31 4.72 19.29 -7.74
N ALA A 32 5.82 18.60 -8.01
CA ALA A 32 6.85 19.00 -8.96
C ALA A 32 7.08 17.88 -9.97
N GLU A 33 7.79 18.17 -11.05
CA GLU A 33 8.12 17.16 -12.04
C GLU A 33 9.02 16.09 -11.44
N GLY A 34 8.57 14.84 -11.49
CA GLY A 34 9.30 13.68 -11.00
C GLY A 34 9.43 13.52 -9.49
N GLN A 35 8.95 14.48 -8.68
CA GLN A 35 9.08 14.45 -7.22
C GLN A 35 7.99 15.21 -6.47
N ILE A 36 7.84 14.91 -5.20
CA ILE A 36 7.05 15.72 -4.26
C ILE A 36 7.98 16.79 -3.68
N ALA A 37 7.78 18.05 -4.06
CA ALA A 37 8.55 19.16 -3.49
C ALA A 37 8.24 19.33 -1.99
N GLY A 38 9.29 19.44 -1.16
CA GLY A 38 9.18 19.46 0.31
C GLY A 38 9.33 18.07 0.95
N ALA A 39 9.44 17.01 0.14
CA ALA A 39 9.71 15.64 0.60
C ALA A 39 10.57 14.90 -0.43
N PRO A 40 11.49 14.00 -0.02
CA PRO A 40 12.32 13.23 -0.92
C PRO A 40 11.55 12.03 -1.51
N LEU A 41 10.37 12.29 -2.10
CA LEU A 41 9.50 11.26 -2.65
C LEU A 41 9.44 11.36 -4.16
N ALA A 42 9.79 10.28 -4.85
CA ALA A 42 9.67 10.17 -6.29
C ALA A 42 8.20 10.13 -6.69
N LEU A 43 7.82 10.97 -7.65
CA LEU A 43 6.46 11.11 -8.16
C LEU A 43 6.43 10.65 -9.63
N SER A 44 5.42 9.90 -9.98
CA SER A 44 5.04 9.59 -11.36
C SER A 44 3.71 10.24 -11.68
N ARG A 45 3.58 10.78 -12.89
CA ARG A 45 2.39 11.46 -13.34
C ARG A 45 2.04 11.04 -14.75
N TRP A 46 0.78 10.76 -14.99
CA TRP A 46 0.20 10.51 -16.32
C TRP A 46 -0.97 11.44 -16.51
N GLU A 47 -0.76 12.47 -17.31
CA GLU A 47 -1.74 13.52 -17.53
C GLU A 47 -2.77 13.13 -18.58
N ALA A 48 -4.03 13.40 -18.28
CA ALA A 48 -5.09 13.44 -19.27
C ALA A 48 -5.16 14.82 -19.93
N ALA A 49 -5.43 14.90 -21.23
CA ALA A 49 -5.49 16.17 -21.96
C ALA A 49 -6.59 17.11 -21.43
N GLU A 50 -7.73 16.57 -21.06
CA GLU A 50 -8.86 17.30 -20.46
C GLU A 50 -9.42 16.47 -19.29
N PRO A 51 -8.79 16.52 -18.12
CA PRO A 51 -9.16 15.64 -17.05
C PRO A 51 -10.58 15.92 -16.54
N LYS A 52 -11.33 14.85 -16.29
CA LYS A 52 -12.61 14.86 -15.58
C LYS A 52 -12.49 14.38 -14.14
N ALA A 53 -11.42 13.66 -13.86
CA ALA A 53 -11.12 13.15 -12.52
C ALA A 53 -9.61 13.01 -12.31
N VAL A 54 -9.22 12.83 -11.06
CA VAL A 54 -7.83 12.60 -10.66
C VAL A 54 -7.76 11.36 -9.77
N ILE A 55 -6.74 10.53 -9.96
CA ILE A 55 -6.38 9.44 -9.05
C ILE A 55 -5.05 9.76 -8.37
N LEU A 56 -4.98 9.59 -7.04
CA LEU A 56 -3.74 9.33 -6.33
C LEU A 56 -3.62 7.83 -6.10
N ALA A 57 -2.57 7.18 -6.64
CA ALA A 57 -2.38 5.75 -6.58
C ALA A 57 -1.22 5.34 -5.67
N LEU A 58 -1.48 4.37 -4.77
CA LEU A 58 -0.55 3.83 -3.79
C LEU A 58 -0.21 2.37 -4.14
N HIS A 59 1.08 2.08 -4.32
CA HIS A 59 1.58 0.74 -4.64
C HIS A 59 1.61 -0.20 -3.43
N GLY A 60 1.80 -1.50 -3.66
CA GLY A 60 1.93 -2.53 -2.63
C GLY A 60 3.27 -2.54 -1.91
N PHE A 61 3.38 -3.37 -0.86
CA PHE A 61 4.63 -3.57 -0.13
C PHE A 61 5.73 -4.07 -1.08
N GLY A 62 6.91 -3.51 -0.90
CA GLY A 62 8.09 -3.91 -1.67
C GLY A 62 8.11 -3.45 -3.13
N ASP A 63 7.05 -2.83 -3.61
CA ASP A 63 6.87 -2.34 -4.98
C ASP A 63 7.16 -0.83 -5.07
N TYR A 64 6.90 -0.21 -6.22
CA TYR A 64 6.99 1.23 -6.45
C TYR A 64 6.05 1.67 -7.57
N ALA A 65 5.79 2.97 -7.66
CA ALA A 65 4.73 3.52 -8.48
C ALA A 65 4.78 3.11 -9.96
N PRO A 66 5.90 3.28 -10.71
CA PRO A 66 5.96 2.81 -12.10
C PRO A 66 5.78 1.31 -12.26
N SER A 67 6.36 0.50 -11.39
CA SER A 67 6.22 -0.96 -11.47
C SER A 67 4.76 -1.40 -11.39
N THR A 68 3.98 -0.78 -10.50
CA THR A 68 2.56 -1.12 -10.31
C THR A 68 1.67 -0.53 -11.41
N PHE A 69 1.88 0.73 -11.83
CA PHE A 69 0.88 1.50 -12.58
C PHE A 69 1.30 1.87 -14.02
N GLU A 70 2.51 1.51 -14.49
CA GLU A 70 3.04 1.93 -15.80
C GLU A 70 2.12 1.64 -16.98
N LYS A 71 1.24 0.63 -16.89
CA LYS A 71 0.29 0.25 -17.93
C LYS A 71 -1.12 0.73 -17.65
N ALA A 72 -1.57 0.61 -16.40
CA ALA A 72 -2.90 1.03 -15.98
C ALA A 72 -3.09 2.55 -16.06
N ALA A 73 -2.12 3.32 -15.57
CA ALA A 73 -2.25 4.77 -15.53
C ALA A 73 -2.35 5.43 -16.92
N PRO A 74 -1.57 5.05 -17.96
CA PRO A 74 -1.81 5.54 -19.31
C PRO A 74 -3.19 5.16 -19.88
N TYR A 75 -3.74 4.01 -19.52
CA TYR A 75 -5.10 3.62 -19.89
C TYR A 75 -6.12 4.60 -19.31
N TRP A 76 -6.02 4.90 -17.99
CA TRP A 76 -6.91 5.85 -17.32
C TRP A 76 -6.73 7.29 -17.84
N ALA A 77 -5.50 7.70 -18.16
CA ALA A 77 -5.23 9.01 -18.73
C ALA A 77 -5.95 9.20 -20.08
N ARG A 78 -5.99 8.17 -20.95
CA ARG A 78 -6.79 8.18 -22.18
C ARG A 78 -8.31 8.24 -21.93
N ARG A 79 -8.77 7.82 -20.76
CA ARG A 79 -10.16 7.90 -20.28
C ARG A 79 -10.42 9.19 -19.47
N ARG A 80 -9.58 10.23 -19.65
CA ARG A 80 -9.71 11.55 -19.02
C ARG A 80 -9.53 11.55 -17.51
N VAL A 81 -8.76 10.60 -16.97
CA VAL A 81 -8.40 10.54 -15.55
C VAL A 81 -6.91 10.79 -15.41
N THR A 82 -6.52 11.93 -14.86
CA THR A 82 -5.11 12.21 -14.53
C THR A 82 -4.69 11.34 -13.35
N VAL A 83 -3.53 10.70 -13.44
CA VAL A 83 -3.03 9.80 -12.40
C VAL A 83 -1.72 10.34 -11.82
N TYR A 84 -1.68 10.44 -10.52
CA TYR A 84 -0.49 10.63 -9.71
C TYR A 84 -0.19 9.34 -8.94
N ALA A 85 1.06 8.92 -8.91
CA ALA A 85 1.50 7.83 -8.06
C ALA A 85 2.90 8.14 -7.54
N TYR A 86 3.11 8.09 -6.23
CA TYR A 86 4.42 8.30 -5.64
C TYR A 86 4.98 7.01 -5.06
N ASP A 87 6.30 6.92 -5.02
CA ASP A 87 6.95 5.85 -4.30
C ASP A 87 6.80 6.14 -2.80
N GLN A 88 6.09 5.26 -2.08
CA GLN A 88 5.87 5.44 -0.65
C GLN A 88 7.20 5.39 0.10
N ARG A 89 7.33 6.13 1.22
CA ARG A 89 8.58 6.15 2.01
C ARG A 89 9.08 4.73 2.29
N GLY A 90 10.39 4.54 2.22
CA GLY A 90 11.04 3.25 2.38
C GLY A 90 10.97 2.36 1.14
N HIS A 91 10.45 2.83 0.01
CA HIS A 91 10.26 2.03 -1.20
C HIS A 91 10.79 2.73 -2.46
N GLY A 92 11.02 1.92 -3.49
CA GLY A 92 11.25 2.34 -4.85
C GLY A 92 12.48 3.24 -5.03
N ARG A 93 12.30 4.36 -5.73
CA ARG A 93 13.34 5.31 -6.13
C ARG A 93 13.72 6.32 -5.04
N ASN A 94 13.05 6.24 -3.88
CA ASN A 94 13.33 7.14 -2.77
C ASN A 94 14.70 6.84 -2.14
N PRO A 95 15.41 7.86 -1.62
CA PRO A 95 16.72 7.69 -0.99
C PRO A 95 16.69 6.83 0.28
N ASP A 96 15.52 6.70 0.92
CA ASP A 96 15.27 5.88 2.09
C ASP A 96 14.77 4.46 1.76
N ASN A 97 14.91 4.00 0.49
CA ASN A 97 14.50 2.65 0.09
C ASN A 97 15.04 1.60 1.07
N ARG A 98 14.17 0.70 1.52
CA ARG A 98 14.40 -0.35 2.54
C ARG A 98 14.54 0.17 3.98
N ILE A 99 14.16 1.42 4.25
CA ILE A 99 14.07 1.98 5.61
C ILE A 99 12.59 2.14 5.96
N TRP A 100 12.07 1.28 6.83
CA TRP A 100 10.66 1.33 7.21
C TRP A 100 10.31 2.63 7.95
N PRO A 101 9.36 3.45 7.45
CA PRO A 101 9.05 4.76 8.03
C PRO A 101 8.07 4.68 9.22
N GLY A 102 7.37 3.57 9.38
CA GLY A 102 6.23 3.43 10.29
C GLY A 102 4.88 3.55 9.56
N ALA A 103 3.88 2.82 10.06
CA ALA A 103 2.53 2.80 9.46
C ALA A 103 1.88 4.20 9.47
N GLU A 104 1.93 4.90 10.59
CA GLU A 104 1.33 6.23 10.76
C GLU A 104 1.94 7.26 9.80
N ALA A 105 3.24 7.13 9.49
CA ALA A 105 3.89 8.01 8.53
C ALA A 105 3.36 7.81 7.11
N LEU A 106 3.16 6.56 6.67
CA LEU A 106 2.60 6.26 5.35
C LEU A 106 1.16 6.77 5.22
N ILE A 107 0.34 6.60 6.27
CA ILE A 107 -1.04 7.08 6.32
C ILE A 107 -1.10 8.61 6.25
N ALA A 108 -0.27 9.29 7.05
CA ALA A 108 -0.20 10.76 7.06
C ALA A 108 0.31 11.34 5.74
N ASP A 109 1.26 10.65 5.08
CA ASP A 109 1.77 11.06 3.76
C ASP A 109 0.67 11.03 2.71
N ALA A 110 -0.12 9.95 2.65
CA ALA A 110 -1.23 9.85 1.72
C ALA A 110 -2.23 11.00 1.91
N ALA A 111 -2.62 11.31 3.16
CA ALA A 111 -3.50 12.43 3.46
C ALA A 111 -2.89 13.79 3.09
N THR A 112 -1.58 13.99 3.32
CA THR A 112 -0.90 15.24 2.97
C THR A 112 -0.81 15.43 1.46
N ILE A 113 -0.52 14.37 0.72
CA ILE A 113 -0.39 14.43 -0.74
C ILE A 113 -1.75 14.61 -1.41
N THR A 114 -2.84 14.01 -0.88
CA THR A 114 -4.19 14.29 -1.39
C THR A 114 -4.53 15.78 -1.32
N GLN A 115 -4.18 16.48 -0.22
CA GLN A 115 -4.39 17.92 -0.11
C GLN A 115 -3.61 18.71 -1.17
N ALA A 116 -2.36 18.33 -1.48
CA ALA A 116 -1.57 18.99 -2.52
C ALA A 116 -2.19 18.77 -3.91
N ILE A 117 -2.71 17.57 -4.19
CA ILE A 117 -3.40 17.26 -5.45
C ILE A 117 -4.72 18.04 -5.55
N ARG A 118 -5.50 18.09 -4.48
CA ARG A 118 -6.75 18.88 -4.42
C ARG A 118 -6.49 20.36 -4.78
N LYS A 119 -5.41 20.94 -4.27
CA LYS A 119 -5.01 22.32 -4.61
C LYS A 119 -4.61 22.48 -6.08
N ALA A 120 -3.97 21.48 -6.67
CA ALA A 120 -3.54 21.50 -8.06
C ALA A 120 -4.71 21.29 -9.04
N HIS A 121 -5.79 20.64 -8.60
CA HIS A 121 -6.96 20.29 -9.41
C HIS A 121 -8.26 20.71 -8.73
N PRO A 122 -8.50 22.03 -8.55
CA PRO A 122 -9.71 22.51 -7.90
C PRO A 122 -10.94 22.13 -8.72
N GLY A 123 -11.95 21.57 -8.04
CA GLY A 123 -13.23 21.21 -8.63
C GLY A 123 -13.27 19.87 -9.39
N LEU A 124 -12.14 19.15 -9.53
CA LEU A 124 -12.15 17.82 -10.08
C LEU A 124 -12.33 16.76 -8.97
N PRO A 125 -13.14 15.71 -9.20
CA PRO A 125 -13.21 14.58 -8.31
C PRO A 125 -11.81 13.94 -8.11
N LEU A 126 -11.45 13.64 -6.84
CA LEU A 126 -10.19 13.02 -6.47
C LEU A 126 -10.44 11.67 -5.83
N TYR A 127 -9.90 10.62 -6.44
CA TYR A 127 -9.98 9.26 -5.95
C TYR A 127 -8.64 8.81 -5.38
N LEU A 128 -8.67 8.16 -4.20
CA LEU A 128 -7.50 7.51 -3.61
C LEU A 128 -7.56 6.02 -3.97
N LEU A 129 -6.59 5.57 -4.76
CA LEU A 129 -6.48 4.18 -5.17
C LEU A 129 -5.32 3.52 -4.41
N GLY A 130 -5.56 2.37 -3.80
CA GLY A 130 -4.51 1.59 -3.15
C GLY A 130 -4.50 0.13 -3.58
N HIS A 131 -3.30 -0.39 -3.89
CA HIS A 131 -3.08 -1.81 -4.15
C HIS A 131 -2.37 -2.46 -2.96
N SER A 132 -2.89 -3.60 -2.47
CA SER A 132 -2.28 -4.38 -1.40
C SER A 132 -1.98 -3.53 -0.14
N MET A 133 -0.72 -3.39 0.29
CA MET A 133 -0.34 -2.47 1.38
C MET A 133 -0.87 -1.05 1.13
N GLY A 134 -0.75 -0.55 -0.11
CA GLY A 134 -1.30 0.75 -0.49
C GLY A 134 -2.80 0.84 -0.28
N GLY A 135 -3.53 -0.27 -0.43
CA GLY A 135 -4.97 -0.38 -0.11
C GLY A 135 -5.24 -0.23 1.38
N GLY A 136 -4.43 -0.85 2.23
CA GLY A 136 -4.51 -0.67 3.68
C GLY A 136 -4.18 0.77 4.11
N VAL A 137 -3.15 1.36 3.51
CA VAL A 137 -2.80 2.79 3.75
C VAL A 137 -3.93 3.70 3.28
N ALA A 138 -4.49 3.48 2.09
CA ALA A 138 -5.57 4.29 1.53
C ALA A 138 -6.83 4.25 2.40
N LEU A 139 -7.22 3.07 2.88
CA LEU A 139 -8.36 2.88 3.76
C LEU A 139 -8.18 3.63 5.08
N ALA A 140 -7.02 3.47 5.72
CA ALA A 140 -6.71 4.19 6.96
C ALA A 140 -6.58 5.71 6.76
N ALA A 141 -6.06 6.18 5.62
CA ALA A 141 -5.98 7.60 5.29
C ALA A 141 -7.36 8.22 5.04
N ALA A 142 -8.28 7.46 4.42
CA ALA A 142 -9.66 7.90 4.21
C ALA A 142 -10.40 8.14 5.53
N ASP A 143 -10.28 7.21 6.49
CA ASP A 143 -10.83 7.36 7.84
C ASP A 143 -10.18 8.52 8.61
N ALA A 144 -8.87 8.72 8.43
CA ALA A 144 -8.13 9.85 9.03
C ALA A 144 -8.45 11.21 8.39
N GLY A 145 -9.40 11.30 7.47
CA GLY A 145 -9.87 12.55 6.88
C GLY A 145 -9.09 13.00 5.64
N ALA A 146 -8.51 12.09 4.87
CA ALA A 146 -7.97 12.44 3.55
C ALA A 146 -9.08 13.09 2.68
N ASP A 147 -8.73 14.20 2.01
CA ASP A 147 -9.68 14.96 1.17
C ASP A 147 -9.87 14.27 -0.18
N ILE A 148 -10.78 13.30 -0.22
CA ILE A 148 -11.09 12.47 -1.38
C ILE A 148 -12.61 12.39 -1.62
N ASP A 149 -13.01 12.15 -2.86
CA ASP A 149 -14.40 11.96 -3.25
C ASP A 149 -14.77 10.47 -3.33
N GLY A 150 -13.80 9.58 -3.50
CA GLY A 150 -14.02 8.14 -3.49
C GLY A 150 -12.73 7.35 -3.26
N LEU A 151 -12.90 6.07 -2.93
CA LEU A 151 -11.83 5.15 -2.57
C LEU A 151 -11.84 3.92 -3.49
N ILE A 152 -10.67 3.48 -3.95
CA ILE A 152 -10.52 2.29 -4.79
C ILE A 152 -9.48 1.38 -4.13
N LEU A 153 -9.90 0.19 -3.76
CA LEU A 153 -9.10 -0.80 -3.04
C LEU A 153 -8.90 -2.05 -3.89
N ALA A 154 -7.68 -2.28 -4.37
CA ALA A 154 -7.34 -3.46 -5.15
C ALA A 154 -6.56 -4.46 -4.30
N ALA A 155 -7.11 -5.65 -4.09
CA ALA A 155 -6.53 -6.70 -3.25
C ALA A 155 -5.96 -6.15 -1.93
N PRO A 156 -6.75 -5.35 -1.14
CA PRO A 156 -6.23 -4.53 -0.05
C PRO A 156 -5.64 -5.38 1.08
N ALA A 157 -4.57 -4.89 1.70
CA ALA A 157 -3.98 -5.51 2.88
C ALA A 157 -4.81 -5.18 4.13
N VAL A 158 -5.83 -6.00 4.37
CA VAL A 158 -6.79 -5.91 5.49
C VAL A 158 -6.81 -7.17 6.36
N TRP A 159 -5.83 -8.05 6.17
CA TRP A 159 -5.66 -9.24 7.01
C TRP A 159 -4.93 -8.87 8.30
N GLY A 160 -5.67 -8.24 9.23
CA GLY A 160 -5.14 -7.68 10.47
C GLY A 160 -4.55 -8.71 11.42
N GLY A 161 -3.78 -8.21 12.40
CA GLY A 161 -3.08 -9.07 13.35
C GLY A 161 -4.00 -9.93 14.21
N ARG A 162 -5.29 -9.59 14.34
CA ARG A 162 -6.28 -10.42 15.06
C ARG A 162 -6.58 -11.74 14.33
N GLU A 163 -6.46 -11.75 13.01
CA GLU A 163 -6.64 -12.94 12.16
C GLU A 163 -5.37 -13.81 12.15
N ILE A 164 -4.21 -13.26 12.49
CA ILE A 164 -2.97 -14.00 12.60
C ILE A 164 -2.92 -14.68 13.98
N ALA A 165 -2.81 -16.00 14.00
CA ALA A 165 -2.77 -16.77 15.24
C ALA A 165 -1.69 -16.24 16.22
N LEU A 166 -2.05 -16.15 17.51
CA LEU A 166 -1.24 -15.52 18.56
C LEU A 166 0.25 -15.96 18.57
N PRO A 167 0.61 -17.24 18.39
CA PRO A 167 2.02 -17.66 18.36
C PRO A 167 2.82 -17.00 17.25
N TYR A 168 2.24 -16.83 16.06
CA TYR A 168 2.90 -16.16 14.92
C TYR A 168 3.04 -14.65 15.14
N ARG A 169 2.05 -14.03 15.76
CA ARG A 169 2.13 -12.61 16.16
C ARG A 169 3.24 -12.40 17.20
N ALA A 170 3.29 -13.25 18.20
CA ALA A 170 4.33 -13.20 19.23
C ALA A 170 5.72 -13.41 18.63
N ALA A 171 5.88 -14.35 17.69
CA ALA A 171 7.14 -14.60 16.98
C ALA A 171 7.54 -13.40 16.11
N ALA A 172 6.59 -12.80 15.37
CA ALA A 172 6.85 -11.61 14.58
C ALA A 172 7.26 -10.41 15.44
N TRP A 173 6.57 -10.21 16.59
CA TRP A 173 6.91 -9.17 17.56
C TRP A 173 8.30 -9.39 18.17
N ALA A 174 8.61 -10.61 18.63
CA ALA A 174 9.91 -10.95 19.16
C ALA A 174 11.02 -10.78 18.10
N GLY A 175 10.77 -11.20 16.85
CA GLY A 175 11.68 -11.00 15.73
C GLY A 175 11.96 -9.52 15.47
N ALA A 176 10.92 -8.68 15.48
CA ALA A 176 11.07 -7.25 15.30
C ALA A 176 11.82 -6.56 16.46
N LEU A 177 11.73 -7.09 17.68
CA LEU A 177 12.44 -6.58 18.84
C LEU A 177 13.92 -7.01 18.85
N VAL A 178 14.21 -8.29 18.57
CA VAL A 178 15.54 -8.89 18.74
C VAL A 178 16.37 -8.80 17.45
N LEU A 179 15.73 -8.96 16.29
CA LEU A 179 16.36 -8.99 14.96
C LEU A 179 15.62 -8.08 13.98
N PRO A 180 15.47 -6.77 14.28
CA PRO A 180 14.61 -5.87 13.52
C PRO A 180 14.96 -5.77 12.03
N ASP A 181 16.25 -5.81 11.71
CA ASP A 181 16.76 -5.61 10.36
C ASP A 181 17.06 -6.94 9.64
N LYS A 182 16.79 -8.11 10.28
CA LYS A 182 16.92 -9.40 9.62
C LYS A 182 15.87 -9.54 8.52
N ARG A 183 16.32 -9.87 7.30
CA ARG A 183 15.47 -10.11 6.14
C ARG A 183 15.10 -11.58 6.00
N TRP A 184 13.87 -11.83 5.56
CA TRP A 184 13.28 -13.16 5.45
C TRP A 184 12.87 -13.42 3.99
N THR A 185 13.53 -14.36 3.33
CA THR A 185 13.23 -14.69 1.93
C THR A 185 12.02 -15.59 1.77
N GLY A 186 11.64 -16.34 2.82
CA GLY A 186 10.57 -17.35 2.72
C GLY A 186 10.94 -18.58 1.88
N GLU A 187 12.14 -18.64 1.30
CA GLU A 187 12.58 -19.76 0.46
C GLU A 187 12.48 -21.09 1.21
N GLY A 188 11.91 -22.11 0.55
CA GLY A 188 11.75 -23.47 1.09
C GLY A 188 10.62 -23.61 2.13
N ILE A 189 9.88 -22.54 2.47
CA ILE A 189 8.80 -22.58 3.47
C ILE A 189 7.45 -22.38 2.80
N VAL A 190 7.33 -21.41 1.89
CA VAL A 190 6.06 -21.06 1.23
C VAL A 190 6.32 -20.76 -0.24
N THR A 191 5.49 -21.32 -1.12
CA THR A 191 5.40 -20.92 -2.53
C THR A 191 4.09 -20.18 -2.71
N ILE A 192 4.15 -18.87 -2.96
CA ILE A 192 2.98 -18.01 -3.22
C ILE A 192 3.09 -17.50 -4.65
N GLN A 193 2.05 -17.71 -5.43
CA GLN A 193 1.94 -17.14 -6.76
C GLN A 193 1.12 -15.84 -6.69
N ALA A 194 1.76 -14.72 -6.98
CA ALA A 194 1.10 -13.40 -6.92
C ALA A 194 0.41 -13.01 -8.24
N SER A 195 0.69 -13.70 -9.35
CA SER A 195 0.15 -13.38 -10.69
C SER A 195 0.28 -14.57 -11.63
N ASP A 196 -0.57 -14.65 -12.64
CA ASP A 196 -0.43 -15.57 -13.79
C ASP A 196 0.52 -15.00 -14.88
N ASN A 197 0.90 -13.73 -14.78
CA ASN A 197 1.79 -13.06 -15.71
C ASN A 197 3.27 -13.34 -15.36
N ILE A 198 3.75 -14.52 -15.73
CA ILE A 198 5.11 -14.97 -15.44
C ILE A 198 6.20 -14.01 -15.94
N PRO A 199 6.10 -13.38 -17.14
CA PRO A 199 7.04 -12.34 -17.57
C PRO A 199 7.15 -11.17 -16.57
N VAL A 200 6.03 -10.72 -16.01
CA VAL A 200 5.99 -9.66 -14.98
C VAL A 200 6.69 -10.12 -13.71
N LEU A 201 6.37 -11.31 -13.20
CA LEU A 201 7.02 -11.86 -12.00
C LEU A 201 8.55 -11.98 -12.16
N ARG A 202 9.02 -12.43 -13.34
CA ARG A 202 10.45 -12.51 -13.65
C ARG A 202 11.13 -11.13 -13.71
N ARG A 203 10.45 -10.11 -14.27
CA ARG A 203 10.95 -8.73 -14.28
C ARG A 203 11.07 -8.19 -12.86
N MET A 204 10.02 -8.35 -12.05
CA MET A 204 10.01 -7.93 -10.64
C MET A 204 11.13 -8.59 -9.84
N GLY A 205 11.37 -9.89 -10.01
CA GLY A 205 12.43 -10.62 -9.31
C GLY A 205 13.85 -10.19 -9.68
N ARG A 206 14.03 -9.42 -10.77
CA ARG A 206 15.32 -8.87 -11.21
C ARG A 206 15.48 -7.38 -10.95
N ASP A 207 14.40 -6.72 -10.55
CA ASP A 207 14.38 -5.28 -10.32
C ASP A 207 14.99 -4.96 -8.94
N PRO A 208 16.11 -4.21 -8.89
CA PRO A 208 16.78 -3.89 -7.62
C PRO A 208 15.98 -2.96 -6.72
N LEU A 209 14.96 -2.28 -7.26
CA LEU A 209 14.07 -1.41 -6.49
C LEU A 209 12.97 -2.20 -5.76
N ILE A 210 12.70 -3.43 -6.18
CA ILE A 210 11.72 -4.32 -5.54
C ILE A 210 12.30 -4.92 -4.25
N ILE A 211 11.53 -4.90 -3.17
CA ILE A 211 11.90 -5.50 -1.89
C ILE A 211 11.34 -6.93 -1.85
N GLY A 212 12.14 -7.91 -2.30
CA GLY A 212 11.73 -9.32 -2.33
C GLY A 212 11.77 -10.03 -0.97
N ALA A 213 12.47 -9.46 0.01
CA ALA A 213 12.65 -10.05 1.33
C ALA A 213 12.42 -8.98 2.42
N PRO A 214 11.24 -8.97 3.09
CA PRO A 214 10.98 -8.02 4.16
C PRO A 214 11.89 -8.28 5.37
N SER A 215 12.27 -7.22 6.06
CA SER A 215 12.86 -7.32 7.40
C SER A 215 11.77 -7.60 8.45
N SER A 216 12.17 -8.06 9.64
CA SER A 216 11.23 -8.25 10.75
C SER A 216 10.48 -6.96 11.09
N ARG A 217 11.12 -5.81 10.99
CA ARG A 217 10.54 -4.47 11.22
C ARG A 217 9.49 -4.12 10.16
N GLU A 218 9.81 -4.33 8.88
CA GLU A 218 8.89 -4.10 7.76
C GLU A 218 7.67 -5.00 7.85
N PHE A 219 7.88 -6.29 8.20
CA PHE A 219 6.79 -7.24 8.37
C PHE A 219 5.83 -6.84 9.50
N MET A 220 6.37 -6.46 10.67
CA MET A 220 5.55 -5.94 11.77
C MET A 220 4.86 -4.63 11.42
N GLY A 221 5.53 -3.78 10.65
CA GLY A 221 4.95 -2.55 10.16
C GLY A 221 3.77 -2.79 9.21
N LEU A 222 3.86 -3.79 8.34
CA LEU A 222 2.78 -4.21 7.47
C LEU A 222 1.57 -4.73 8.28
N ILE A 223 1.81 -5.56 9.32
CA ILE A 223 0.74 -6.01 10.24
C ILE A 223 0.03 -4.80 10.86
N ARG A 224 0.76 -3.76 11.27
CA ARG A 224 0.15 -2.54 11.83
C ARG A 224 -0.70 -1.78 10.82
N ILE A 225 -0.28 -1.71 9.54
CA ILE A 225 -1.11 -1.13 8.49
C ILE A 225 -2.40 -1.93 8.33
N MET A 226 -2.31 -3.26 8.31
CA MET A 226 -3.49 -4.13 8.20
C MET A 226 -4.45 -3.94 9.39
N ASP A 227 -3.93 -3.86 10.61
CA ASP A 227 -4.73 -3.56 11.81
C ASP A 227 -5.43 -2.20 11.69
N ARG A 228 -4.68 -1.13 11.31
CA ARG A 228 -5.24 0.21 11.12
C ARG A 228 -6.31 0.25 10.02
N ALA A 229 -6.11 -0.49 8.93
CA ALA A 229 -7.07 -0.59 7.83
C ALA A 229 -8.39 -1.25 8.29
N VAL A 230 -8.31 -2.35 9.02
CA VAL A 230 -9.51 -3.03 9.56
C VAL A 230 -10.26 -2.14 10.56
N GLU A 231 -9.53 -1.43 11.44
CA GLU A 231 -10.13 -0.48 12.39
C GLU A 231 -10.78 0.71 11.69
N ALA A 232 -10.24 1.15 10.55
CA ALA A 232 -10.72 2.30 9.78
C ALA A 232 -11.98 2.01 8.95
N ALA A 233 -12.18 0.77 8.50
CA ALA A 233 -13.24 0.43 7.55
C ALA A 233 -14.64 0.94 7.94
N PRO A 234 -15.11 0.83 9.21
CA PRO A 234 -16.43 1.34 9.61
C PRO A 234 -16.58 2.87 9.50
N GLY A 235 -15.49 3.61 9.64
CA GLY A 235 -15.46 5.08 9.56
C GLY A 235 -15.47 5.64 8.12
N VAL A 236 -15.16 4.81 7.13
CA VAL A 236 -15.12 5.25 5.72
C VAL A 236 -16.53 5.33 5.15
N THR A 237 -16.97 6.56 4.86
CA THR A 237 -18.31 6.86 4.31
C THR A 237 -18.28 7.29 2.85
N ARG A 238 -17.10 7.43 2.24
CA ARG A 238 -16.96 7.78 0.82
C ARG A 238 -17.32 6.58 -0.07
N PRO A 239 -17.88 6.82 -1.27
CA PRO A 239 -18.09 5.75 -2.25
C PRO A 239 -16.80 4.92 -2.41
N THR A 240 -16.92 3.60 -2.29
CA THR A 240 -15.76 2.72 -2.29
C THR A 240 -15.92 1.57 -3.28
N LEU A 241 -14.93 1.41 -4.17
CA LEU A 241 -14.79 0.26 -5.06
C LEU A 241 -13.76 -0.71 -4.48
N VAL A 242 -14.16 -1.95 -4.25
CA VAL A 242 -13.25 -3.04 -3.87
C VAL A 242 -13.09 -4.02 -5.03
N LEU A 243 -11.84 -4.31 -5.38
CA LEU A 243 -11.42 -5.21 -6.46
C LEU A 243 -10.66 -6.37 -5.86
N TYR A 244 -11.05 -7.61 -6.17
CA TYR A 244 -10.42 -8.81 -5.61
C TYR A 244 -10.31 -9.94 -6.63
N GLY A 245 -9.16 -10.60 -6.67
CA GLY A 245 -8.92 -11.77 -7.49
C GLY A 245 -9.20 -13.07 -6.74
N ASP A 246 -10.04 -13.94 -7.29
CA ASP A 246 -10.41 -15.20 -6.61
C ASP A 246 -9.25 -16.19 -6.50
N LYS A 247 -8.16 -15.99 -7.26
CA LYS A 247 -6.91 -16.76 -7.19
C LYS A 247 -5.81 -16.05 -6.38
N ASP A 248 -6.15 -15.03 -5.59
CA ASP A 248 -5.19 -14.33 -4.73
C ASP A 248 -4.68 -15.27 -3.63
N GLU A 249 -3.39 -15.62 -3.70
CA GLU A 249 -2.71 -16.44 -2.68
C GLU A 249 -1.98 -15.60 -1.63
N VAL A 250 -1.95 -14.26 -1.79
CA VAL A 250 -1.25 -13.34 -0.88
C VAL A 250 -2.20 -12.84 0.22
N THR A 251 -3.39 -12.39 -0.17
CA THR A 251 -4.41 -11.89 0.76
C THR A 251 -5.62 -12.81 0.74
N PRO A 252 -5.98 -13.48 1.85
CA PRO A 252 -7.18 -14.31 1.91
C PRO A 252 -8.46 -13.51 1.64
N SER A 253 -9.47 -14.14 1.01
CA SER A 253 -10.74 -13.45 0.70
C SER A 253 -11.53 -13.06 1.93
N ALA A 254 -11.61 -13.92 2.95
CA ALA A 254 -12.45 -13.69 4.12
C ALA A 254 -12.18 -12.36 4.86
N PRO A 255 -10.93 -11.94 5.13
CA PRO A 255 -10.65 -10.61 5.66
C PRO A 255 -11.06 -9.47 4.72
N VAL A 256 -10.94 -9.64 3.39
CA VAL A 256 -11.37 -8.62 2.42
C VAL A 256 -12.88 -8.50 2.40
N ASP A 257 -13.60 -9.62 2.42
CA ASP A 257 -15.06 -9.67 2.51
C ASP A 257 -15.54 -8.99 3.81
N ALA A 258 -14.91 -9.29 4.95
CA ALA A 258 -15.23 -8.67 6.23
C ALA A 258 -14.97 -7.15 6.25
N ALA A 259 -13.86 -6.70 5.67
CA ALA A 259 -13.56 -5.28 5.55
C ALA A 259 -14.55 -4.58 4.61
N PHE A 260 -14.93 -5.22 3.49
CA PHE A 260 -15.97 -4.73 2.60
C PHE A 260 -17.30 -4.58 3.34
N ASP A 261 -17.73 -5.59 4.09
CA ASP A 261 -18.99 -5.55 4.85
C ASP A 261 -19.00 -4.41 5.89
N ALA A 262 -17.83 -4.12 6.48
CA ALA A 262 -17.67 -3.09 7.50
C ALA A 262 -17.68 -1.64 6.96
N LEU A 263 -17.45 -1.42 5.65
CA LEU A 263 -17.46 -0.07 5.07
C LEU A 263 -18.80 0.61 5.28
N GLY A 264 -18.77 1.89 5.72
CA GLY A 264 -19.94 2.65 6.13
C GLY A 264 -20.69 3.39 5.02
N GLY A 265 -20.10 3.54 3.81
CA GLY A 265 -20.69 4.28 2.70
C GLY A 265 -21.21 3.37 1.58
N ASP A 266 -21.54 4.01 0.44
CA ASP A 266 -21.84 3.28 -0.80
C ASP A 266 -20.63 2.46 -1.23
N LYS A 267 -20.86 1.19 -1.57
CA LYS A 267 -19.76 0.27 -1.84
C LYS A 267 -20.07 -0.67 -2.99
N THR A 268 -19.08 -0.87 -3.85
CA THR A 268 -19.15 -1.77 -4.99
C THR A 268 -18.06 -2.82 -4.87
N TYR A 269 -18.40 -4.11 -5.03
CA TYR A 269 -17.43 -5.19 -5.03
C TYR A 269 -17.34 -5.80 -6.43
N ARG A 270 -16.14 -5.85 -6.98
CA ARG A 270 -15.82 -6.56 -8.24
C ARG A 270 -14.87 -7.71 -7.93
N ARG A 271 -15.32 -8.93 -8.21
CA ARG A 271 -14.50 -10.15 -8.07
C ARG A 271 -14.12 -10.65 -9.45
N TYR A 272 -12.86 -11.09 -9.59
CA TYR A 272 -12.30 -11.60 -10.84
C TYR A 272 -11.96 -13.07 -10.67
N PRO A 273 -12.74 -14.02 -11.27
CA PRO A 273 -12.54 -15.46 -11.11
C PRO A 273 -11.13 -15.93 -11.50
N ASP A 274 -10.51 -15.25 -12.48
CA ASP A 274 -9.16 -15.54 -12.94
C ASP A 274 -8.11 -14.54 -12.39
N GLY A 275 -8.51 -13.58 -11.55
CA GLY A 275 -7.65 -12.59 -10.96
C GLY A 275 -6.75 -13.17 -9.89
N TRP A 276 -5.51 -12.68 -9.84
CA TRP A 276 -4.54 -12.93 -8.81
C TRP A 276 -4.32 -11.67 -7.96
N HIS A 277 -3.28 -11.67 -7.13
CA HIS A 277 -2.97 -10.52 -6.29
C HIS A 277 -2.57 -9.27 -7.07
N LEU A 278 -1.80 -9.44 -8.16
CA LEU A 278 -1.29 -8.32 -8.96
C LEU A 278 -2.31 -7.86 -10.01
N LEU A 279 -3.54 -7.54 -9.61
CA LEU A 279 -4.69 -7.24 -10.46
C LEU A 279 -4.41 -6.27 -11.61
N PHE A 280 -3.53 -5.27 -11.41
CA PHE A 280 -3.17 -4.31 -12.46
C PHE A 280 -2.11 -4.82 -13.45
N ARG A 281 -1.58 -6.04 -13.24
CA ARG A 281 -0.49 -6.65 -14.03
C ARG A 281 -0.75 -8.09 -14.45
N ASP A 282 -1.84 -8.70 -14.02
CA ASP A 282 -2.29 -10.02 -14.45
C ASP A 282 -2.58 -10.07 -15.95
N LEU A 283 -2.73 -11.25 -16.53
CA LEU A 283 -3.05 -11.38 -17.95
C LEU A 283 -4.37 -10.72 -18.33
N GLN A 284 -5.32 -10.62 -17.40
CA GLN A 284 -6.62 -9.98 -17.56
C GLN A 284 -6.68 -8.53 -17.04
N ALA A 285 -5.57 -7.91 -16.72
CA ALA A 285 -5.50 -6.60 -16.07
C ALA A 285 -6.30 -5.49 -16.78
N GLU A 286 -6.47 -5.55 -18.11
CA GLU A 286 -7.24 -4.56 -18.88
C GLU A 286 -8.71 -4.52 -18.44
N THR A 287 -9.31 -5.66 -18.06
CA THR A 287 -10.67 -5.70 -17.49
C THR A 287 -10.72 -4.91 -16.17
N VAL A 288 -9.72 -5.09 -15.32
CA VAL A 288 -9.63 -4.37 -14.04
C VAL A 288 -9.45 -2.86 -14.27
N TRP A 289 -8.61 -2.46 -15.25
CA TRP A 289 -8.44 -1.04 -15.57
C TRP A 289 -9.74 -0.43 -16.12
N ALA A 290 -10.48 -1.16 -16.93
CA ALA A 290 -11.77 -0.72 -17.47
C ALA A 290 -12.80 -0.54 -16.36
N ASP A 291 -12.90 -1.49 -15.42
CA ASP A 291 -13.84 -1.40 -14.29
C ASP A 291 -13.55 -0.20 -13.40
N VAL A 292 -12.27 0.11 -13.13
CA VAL A 292 -11.90 1.33 -12.40
C VAL A 292 -12.37 2.59 -13.15
N ALA A 293 -12.11 2.68 -14.47
CA ALA A 293 -12.50 3.85 -15.24
C ALA A 293 -14.03 4.01 -15.32
N ASN A 294 -14.74 2.90 -15.55
CA ASN A 294 -16.21 2.91 -15.62
C ASN A 294 -16.82 3.31 -14.28
N TRP A 295 -16.30 2.77 -13.18
CA TRP A 295 -16.79 3.14 -11.85
C TRP A 295 -16.57 4.63 -11.54
N ILE A 296 -15.43 5.22 -11.94
CA ILE A 296 -15.17 6.67 -11.80
C ILE A 296 -16.17 7.48 -12.64
N GLU A 297 -16.46 7.03 -13.86
CA GLU A 297 -17.45 7.69 -14.73
C GLU A 297 -18.87 7.63 -14.16
N GLU A 298 -19.23 6.55 -13.44
CA GLU A 298 -20.51 6.38 -12.75
C GLU A 298 -20.67 7.30 -11.53
N GLN A 299 -19.57 7.76 -10.93
CA GLN A 299 -19.57 8.68 -9.78
C GLN A 299 -19.60 10.17 -10.19
N SER A 300 -19.54 10.51 -11.49
CA SER A 300 -19.32 11.87 -12.00
C SER A 300 -20.61 12.63 -12.31
#